data_3208f0bb045cafe9f29ba77e91e46937
#
_entry.id   3208f0bb045cafe9f29ba77e91e46937
#
_cell.length_a   1.000
_cell.length_b   1.000
_cell.length_c   1.000
_cell.angle_alpha   90.00
_cell.angle_beta   90.00
_cell.angle_gamma   90.00
#
_symmetry.space_group_name_H-M   'P 1'
#
loop_
_entity.id
_entity.type
_entity.pdbx_description
1 polymer ?
#
loop_
_entity_poly.entity_id
_entity_poly.type
_entity_poly.pdbx_seq_one_letter_code
_entity_poly.pdbx_strand_id
1 'polypeptide(L)'
;MNCIDRRHFLKSTALAAAVAAAQQKAFGKYENTELDTALGSDGVKWDKAPCRFCGTGCHVRVGVKDNKVVAIQGEQLADVNKGLLCVKGYHVGGILYGKDRLKEPMLRKNGKLEKITWDEAIEVIAQRIYDKPSEFAIYGSGQWTIPEGYVAQKLIKGGLSNNHIDPNARLCMASAVTGYLSTHGVDEPAGCYDDLDECDVMIMWGNNPAEMHPVLFSRVIDRRSKGETVTLIDIGTRRTRTTEYSDEYLEFRPQSDLAIANGIAHLLIKNGTYDKDFVSKYCNFRKDTEAPSLFGQASTFEEYSKLLEPYTPEYVEEISGVPADKIRMLA
;
A
#
# COMPACT_ATOMS: atom_id res chain seq x y z
N MET A 1 -23.74 31.82 -8.74
CA MET A 1 -22.47 31.10 -8.69
C MET A 1 -21.35 32.14 -8.54
N ASN A 2 -20.76 32.27 -7.38
CA ASN A 2 -19.68 33.24 -7.17
C ASN A 2 -18.40 32.63 -7.76
N CYS A 3 -17.96 33.18 -8.89
CA CYS A 3 -16.67 32.86 -9.51
C CYS A 3 -15.54 33.16 -8.51
N ILE A 4 -14.67 32.21 -8.26
CA ILE A 4 -13.44 32.45 -7.52
C ILE A 4 -12.59 33.42 -8.36
N ASP A 5 -12.35 34.61 -7.82
CA ASP A 5 -11.47 35.60 -8.43
C ASP A 5 -10.04 35.02 -8.50
N ARG A 6 -9.36 35.23 -9.62
CA ARG A 6 -7.96 34.86 -9.93
C ARG A 6 -7.00 35.23 -8.80
N ARG A 7 -7.24 36.37 -8.12
CA ARG A 7 -6.48 36.77 -6.92
C ARG A 7 -6.70 35.89 -5.71
N HIS A 8 -7.91 35.37 -5.52
CA HIS A 8 -8.22 34.44 -4.43
C HIS A 8 -7.58 33.07 -4.64
N PHE A 9 -7.54 32.60 -5.89
CA PHE A 9 -6.85 31.35 -6.26
C PHE A 9 -5.34 31.45 -6.00
N LEU A 10 -4.69 32.53 -6.43
CA LEU A 10 -3.26 32.75 -6.21
C LEU A 10 -2.92 32.95 -4.72
N LYS A 11 -3.79 33.60 -3.95
CA LYS A 11 -3.59 33.75 -2.49
C LYS A 11 -3.72 32.40 -1.76
N SER A 12 -4.58 31.50 -2.23
CA SER A 12 -4.75 30.16 -1.64
C SER A 12 -3.54 29.26 -1.89
N THR A 13 -2.91 29.36 -3.08
CA THR A 13 -1.67 28.63 -3.41
C THR A 13 -0.47 29.17 -2.65
N ALA A 14 -0.36 30.49 -2.47
CA ALA A 14 0.67 31.11 -1.63
C ALA A 14 0.54 30.72 -0.15
N LEU A 15 -0.69 30.61 0.35
CA LEU A 15 -0.96 30.15 1.73
C LEU A 15 -0.56 28.67 1.91
N ALA A 16 -0.81 27.82 0.91
CA ALA A 16 -0.39 26.42 0.94
C ALA A 16 1.16 26.28 0.97
N ALA A 17 1.87 27.11 0.22
CA ALA A 17 3.33 27.14 0.26
C ALA A 17 3.87 27.65 1.62
N ALA A 18 3.21 28.64 2.22
CA ALA A 18 3.55 29.13 3.55
C ALA A 18 3.28 28.09 4.66
N VAL A 19 2.21 27.29 4.54
CA VAL A 19 1.91 26.18 5.46
C VAL A 19 2.97 25.08 5.33
N ALA A 20 3.39 24.74 4.13
CA ALA A 20 4.46 23.76 3.90
C ALA A 20 5.81 24.25 4.51
N ALA A 21 6.13 25.53 4.38
CA ALA A 21 7.33 26.12 5.01
C ALA A 21 7.24 26.18 6.55
N ALA A 22 6.04 26.35 7.11
CA ALA A 22 5.81 26.34 8.55
C ALA A 22 5.90 24.92 9.14
N GLN A 23 5.50 23.91 8.40
CA GLN A 23 5.62 22.50 8.82
C GLN A 23 7.09 22.05 8.94
N GLN A 24 8.01 22.57 8.11
CA GLN A 24 9.44 22.30 8.28
C GLN A 24 10.00 22.79 9.63
N LYS A 25 9.38 23.79 10.26
CA LYS A 25 9.76 24.27 11.60
C LYS A 25 9.06 23.52 12.75
N ALA A 26 7.95 22.83 12.48
CA ALA A 26 7.15 22.14 13.50
C ALA A 26 7.61 20.70 13.74
N PHE A 27 8.29 20.06 12.79
CA PHE A 27 8.98 18.80 13.06
C PHE A 27 10.29 19.10 13.75
N GLY A 28 10.24 19.04 15.09
CA GLY A 28 11.38 19.33 15.95
C GLY A 28 12.63 18.56 15.53
N LYS A 29 13.79 19.19 15.73
CA LYS A 29 15.09 18.53 15.60
C LYS A 29 15.10 17.28 16.48
N TYR A 30 15.09 16.14 15.84
CA TYR A 30 15.36 14.89 16.51
C TYR A 30 16.89 14.81 16.69
N GLU A 31 17.37 15.11 17.87
CA GLU A 31 18.77 14.93 18.21
C GLU A 31 19.02 13.45 18.53
N ASN A 32 19.59 12.72 17.60
CA ASN A 32 20.12 11.37 17.82
C ASN A 32 21.58 11.49 18.32
N THR A 33 21.75 11.54 19.61
CA THR A 33 23.02 11.94 20.22
C THR A 33 24.10 10.88 20.26
N GLU A 34 23.80 9.58 20.07
CA GLU A 34 24.82 8.54 20.24
C GLU A 34 25.33 7.90 18.94
N LEU A 35 24.54 7.78 17.89
CA LEU A 35 24.97 7.19 16.63
C LEU A 35 25.57 8.20 15.66
N ASP A 36 25.18 9.47 15.76
CA ASP A 36 25.70 10.55 14.91
C ASP A 36 27.16 10.88 15.23
N THR A 37 27.60 10.62 16.46
CA THR A 37 29.00 10.80 16.89
C THR A 37 29.93 9.66 16.44
N ALA A 38 29.38 8.45 16.17
CA ALA A 38 30.19 7.28 15.77
C ALA A 38 30.47 7.18 14.27
N LEU A 39 29.73 7.90 13.41
CA LEU A 39 29.79 7.77 11.95
C LEU A 39 30.17 9.05 11.20
N GLY A 40 30.53 10.13 11.85
CA GLY A 40 30.62 11.34 11.07
C GLY A 40 31.52 12.46 11.58
N SER A 41 32.82 12.30 11.47
CA SER A 41 33.78 13.44 11.50
C SER A 41 33.78 14.27 10.21
N ASP A 42 32.99 13.89 9.18
CA ASP A 42 33.10 14.38 7.80
C ASP A 42 32.14 15.51 7.43
N GLY A 43 31.45 16.12 8.39
CA GLY A 43 30.48 17.20 8.13
C GLY A 43 29.19 16.73 7.45
N VAL A 44 28.88 15.43 7.49
CA VAL A 44 27.59 14.87 7.03
C VAL A 44 26.54 15.05 8.11
N LYS A 45 25.43 15.67 7.76
CA LYS A 45 24.24 15.77 8.61
C LYS A 45 23.29 14.65 8.29
N TRP A 46 22.84 13.91 9.32
CA TRP A 46 21.92 12.80 9.16
C TRP A 46 20.50 13.17 9.61
N ASP A 47 19.53 12.71 8.82
CA ASP A 47 18.11 12.84 9.15
C ASP A 47 17.38 11.55 8.79
N LYS A 48 16.16 11.37 9.29
CA LYS A 48 15.33 10.18 9.07
C LYS A 48 14.27 10.44 8.02
N ALA A 49 14.00 9.43 7.20
CA ALA A 49 12.91 9.46 6.22
C ALA A 49 12.37 8.05 5.99
N PRO A 50 11.12 7.90 5.55
CA PRO A 50 10.62 6.61 5.07
C PRO A 50 11.16 6.32 3.66
N CYS A 51 11.49 5.06 3.40
CA CYS A 51 11.73 4.60 2.05
C CYS A 51 10.41 4.61 1.27
N ARG A 52 10.41 5.19 0.06
CA ARG A 52 9.19 5.38 -0.73
C ARG A 52 8.93 4.32 -1.80
N PHE A 53 9.72 3.25 -1.87
CA PHE A 53 9.58 2.29 -2.96
C PHE A 53 8.44 1.28 -2.79
N CYS A 54 8.21 0.80 -1.57
CA CYS A 54 7.17 -0.20 -1.34
C CYS A 54 6.51 -0.03 0.03
N GLY A 55 5.42 -0.74 0.25
CA GLY A 55 4.62 -0.68 1.47
C GLY A 55 5.26 -1.28 2.72
N THR A 56 6.46 -1.85 2.63
CA THR A 56 7.19 -2.32 3.83
C THR A 56 7.41 -1.19 4.84
N GLY A 57 7.61 0.06 4.36
CA GLY A 57 7.78 1.20 5.26
C GLY A 57 9.16 1.26 5.94
N CYS A 58 10.20 0.73 5.30
CA CYS A 58 11.56 0.80 5.84
C CYS A 58 11.96 2.24 6.16
N HIS A 59 12.54 2.45 7.33
CA HIS A 59 13.12 3.74 7.70
C HIS A 59 14.55 3.82 7.21
N VAL A 60 14.90 4.95 6.57
CA VAL A 60 16.24 5.26 6.09
C VAL A 60 16.82 6.44 6.87
N ARG A 61 18.13 6.40 7.07
CA ARG A 61 18.91 7.57 7.47
C ARG A 61 19.51 8.19 6.22
N VAL A 62 19.28 9.47 6.04
CA VAL A 62 19.72 10.25 4.88
C VAL A 62 20.86 11.16 5.31
N GLY A 63 22.05 10.91 4.79
CA GLY A 63 23.23 11.74 5.01
C GLY A 63 23.30 12.86 3.97
N VAL A 64 23.34 14.11 4.46
CA VAL A 64 23.41 15.32 3.65
C VAL A 64 24.71 16.09 3.92
N LYS A 65 25.43 16.44 2.87
CA LYS A 65 26.59 17.31 2.88
C LYS A 65 26.52 18.32 1.74
N ASP A 66 26.78 19.57 2.03
CA ASP A 66 26.75 20.67 1.03
C ASP A 66 25.43 20.69 0.23
N ASN A 67 24.32 20.54 0.94
CA ASN A 67 22.96 20.49 0.38
C ASN A 67 22.73 19.35 -0.64
N LYS A 68 23.52 18.28 -0.54
CA LYS A 68 23.36 17.07 -1.37
C LYS A 68 23.24 15.83 -0.51
N VAL A 69 22.36 14.92 -0.91
CA VAL A 69 22.30 13.59 -0.33
C VAL A 69 23.52 12.80 -0.79
N VAL A 70 24.37 12.42 0.15
CA VAL A 70 25.64 11.72 -0.13
C VAL A 70 25.64 10.30 0.38
N ALA A 71 24.73 9.93 1.29
CA ALA A 71 24.64 8.59 1.84
C ALA A 71 23.21 8.20 2.21
N ILE A 72 22.93 6.91 2.13
CA ILE A 72 21.69 6.29 2.61
C ILE A 72 22.06 5.06 3.42
N GLN A 73 21.44 4.94 4.60
CA GLN A 73 21.60 3.80 5.51
C GLN A 73 20.23 3.38 6.04
N GLY A 74 20.11 2.12 6.47
CA GLY A 74 18.92 1.68 7.21
C GLY A 74 18.93 2.23 8.63
N GLU A 75 17.75 2.61 9.14
CA GLU A 75 17.58 3.03 10.54
C GLU A 75 17.58 1.80 11.45
N GLN A 76 18.59 1.68 12.31
CA GLN A 76 18.77 0.50 13.17
C GLN A 76 17.69 0.37 14.26
N LEU A 77 17.15 1.49 14.72
CA LEU A 77 16.13 1.53 15.77
C LEU A 77 14.69 1.41 15.21
N ALA A 78 14.53 1.24 13.91
CA ALA A 78 13.23 1.06 13.31
C ALA A 78 12.77 -0.40 13.41
N ASP A 79 11.62 -0.64 14.05
CA ASP A 79 11.05 -1.98 14.24
C ASP A 79 10.77 -2.69 12.91
N VAL A 80 10.43 -1.93 11.87
CA VAL A 80 10.10 -2.45 10.54
C VAL A 80 11.29 -3.15 9.89
N ASN A 81 12.43 -2.48 9.82
CA ASN A 81 13.58 -2.95 9.03
C ASN A 81 14.86 -3.18 9.84
N LYS A 82 14.90 -2.82 11.12
CA LYS A 82 16.01 -3.13 12.05
C LYS A 82 17.40 -2.89 11.42
N GLY A 83 17.54 -1.77 10.70
CA GLY A 83 18.77 -1.41 9.97
C GLY A 83 18.94 -2.01 8.58
N LEU A 84 18.08 -2.95 8.17
CA LEU A 84 18.17 -3.58 6.85
C LEU A 84 17.56 -2.70 5.77
N LEU A 85 18.11 -2.79 4.57
CA LEU A 85 17.53 -2.23 3.35
C LEU A 85 17.71 -3.24 2.21
N CYS A 86 16.78 -3.24 1.28
CA CYS A 86 16.96 -3.91 -0.02
C CYS A 86 17.71 -2.99 -1.00
N VAL A 87 18.06 -3.53 -2.16
CA VAL A 87 18.75 -2.76 -3.22
C VAL A 87 18.02 -1.45 -3.58
N LYS A 88 16.68 -1.45 -3.60
CA LYS A 88 15.88 -0.24 -3.88
C LYS A 88 16.09 0.83 -2.79
N GLY A 89 16.07 0.42 -1.52
CA GLY A 89 16.26 1.32 -0.39
C GLY A 89 17.64 1.95 -0.36
N TYR A 90 18.70 1.17 -0.62
CA TYR A 90 20.06 1.72 -0.70
C TYR A 90 20.24 2.74 -1.82
N HIS A 91 19.50 2.61 -2.91
CA HIS A 91 19.57 3.50 -4.07
C HIS A 91 18.53 4.61 -4.10
N VAL A 92 17.70 4.76 -3.05
CA VAL A 92 16.63 5.77 -3.03
C VAL A 92 17.14 7.20 -3.20
N GLY A 93 18.34 7.52 -2.69
CA GLY A 93 18.97 8.84 -2.89
C GLY A 93 19.37 9.12 -4.35
N GLY A 94 19.64 8.09 -5.14
CA GLY A 94 20.04 8.22 -6.54
C GLY A 94 18.96 8.81 -7.45
N ILE A 95 17.68 8.65 -7.09
CA ILE A 95 16.56 9.22 -7.87
C ILE A 95 16.59 10.74 -7.93
N LEU A 96 17.26 11.40 -6.98
CA LEU A 96 17.40 12.86 -6.94
C LEU A 96 18.34 13.38 -8.03
N TYR A 97 19.28 12.56 -8.51
CA TYR A 97 20.38 12.96 -9.36
C TYR A 97 20.38 12.29 -10.74
N GLY A 98 19.28 11.65 -11.11
CA GLY A 98 19.12 11.09 -12.45
C GLY A 98 19.28 12.17 -13.53
N LYS A 99 19.96 11.83 -14.62
CA LYS A 99 20.18 12.76 -15.74
C LYS A 99 18.91 13.20 -16.43
N ASP A 100 17.91 12.33 -16.38
CA ASP A 100 16.57 12.48 -16.98
C ASP A 100 15.53 13.05 -16.00
N ARG A 101 15.96 13.37 -14.76
CA ARG A 101 15.06 13.97 -13.78
C ARG A 101 14.61 15.34 -14.23
N LEU A 102 13.29 15.54 -14.31
CA LEU A 102 12.69 16.85 -14.59
C LEU A 102 12.95 17.81 -13.42
N LYS A 103 13.47 19.00 -13.72
CA LYS A 103 13.77 20.05 -12.73
C LYS A 103 12.92 21.30 -12.92
N GLU A 104 12.43 21.50 -14.14
CA GLU A 104 11.54 22.58 -14.51
C GLU A 104 10.28 22.04 -15.18
N PRO A 105 9.16 22.76 -15.13
CA PRO A 105 7.99 22.39 -15.90
C PRO A 105 8.27 22.50 -17.41
N MET A 106 7.58 21.71 -18.19
CA MET A 106 7.74 21.67 -19.63
C MET A 106 6.38 21.76 -20.31
N LEU A 107 6.29 22.55 -21.37
CA LEU A 107 5.11 22.69 -22.20
C LEU A 107 5.40 22.21 -23.63
N ARG A 108 4.47 21.46 -24.21
CA ARG A 108 4.57 21.02 -25.60
C ARG A 108 4.16 22.15 -26.52
N LYS A 109 5.13 22.71 -27.25
CA LYS A 109 4.94 23.71 -28.28
C LYS A 109 5.39 23.12 -29.62
N ASN A 110 4.55 23.18 -30.64
CA ASN A 110 4.86 22.66 -31.99
C ASN A 110 5.41 21.21 -32.00
N GLY A 111 4.84 20.34 -31.14
CA GLY A 111 5.24 18.95 -31.05
C GLY A 111 6.47 18.66 -30.16
N LYS A 112 7.22 19.68 -29.74
CA LYS A 112 8.42 19.55 -28.89
C LYS A 112 8.14 20.02 -27.47
N LEU A 113 8.76 19.35 -26.47
CA LEU A 113 8.72 19.79 -25.08
C LEU A 113 9.75 20.91 -24.89
N GLU A 114 9.28 22.07 -24.43
CA GLU A 114 10.10 23.24 -24.12
C GLU A 114 9.98 23.57 -22.62
N LYS A 115 11.08 23.98 -22.02
CA LYS A 115 11.10 24.44 -20.62
C LYS A 115 10.33 25.74 -20.50
N ILE A 116 9.55 25.85 -19.44
CA ILE A 116 8.79 27.05 -19.08
C ILE A 116 9.00 27.37 -17.60
N THR A 117 8.59 28.54 -17.17
CA THR A 117 8.58 28.92 -15.76
C THR A 117 7.40 28.26 -15.02
N TRP A 118 7.47 28.19 -13.70
CA TRP A 118 6.36 27.75 -12.87
C TRP A 118 5.15 28.67 -13.00
N ASP A 119 5.36 29.98 -13.09
CA ASP A 119 4.28 30.96 -13.28
C ASP A 119 3.56 30.73 -14.61
N GLU A 120 4.30 30.51 -15.70
CA GLU A 120 3.72 30.17 -17.00
C GLU A 120 2.95 28.83 -16.94
N ALA A 121 3.48 27.84 -16.28
CA ALA A 121 2.83 26.53 -16.14
C ALA A 121 1.51 26.65 -15.37
N ILE A 122 1.51 27.36 -14.24
CA ILE A 122 0.33 27.58 -13.41
C ILE A 122 -0.72 28.38 -14.20
N GLU A 123 -0.32 29.42 -14.92
CA GLU A 123 -1.23 30.21 -15.72
C GLU A 123 -1.93 29.37 -16.80
N VAL A 124 -1.17 28.58 -17.56
CA VAL A 124 -1.73 27.71 -18.62
C VAL A 124 -2.70 26.68 -18.03
N ILE A 125 -2.36 26.06 -16.88
CA ILE A 125 -3.23 25.09 -16.23
C ILE A 125 -4.49 25.76 -15.68
N ALA A 126 -4.33 26.88 -14.97
CA ALA A 126 -5.44 27.61 -14.38
C ALA A 126 -6.43 28.10 -15.43
N GLN A 127 -5.95 28.61 -16.56
CA GLN A 127 -6.80 29.07 -17.66
C GLN A 127 -7.63 27.92 -18.24
N ARG A 128 -7.01 26.75 -18.47
CA ARG A 128 -7.73 25.57 -18.99
C ARG A 128 -8.80 25.05 -18.03
N ILE A 129 -8.50 25.05 -16.73
CA ILE A 129 -9.48 24.67 -15.70
C ILE A 129 -10.62 25.68 -15.65
N TYR A 130 -10.31 26.98 -15.74
CA TYR A 130 -11.30 28.06 -15.74
C TYR A 130 -12.24 27.98 -16.94
N ASP A 131 -11.70 27.67 -18.12
CA ASP A 131 -12.50 27.56 -19.36
C ASP A 131 -13.50 26.40 -19.30
N LYS A 132 -13.13 25.28 -18.63
CA LYS A 132 -13.91 24.04 -18.60
C LYS A 132 -13.87 23.34 -17.23
N PRO A 133 -14.36 23.97 -16.17
CA PRO A 133 -14.21 23.43 -14.81
C PRO A 133 -14.93 22.09 -14.58
N SER A 134 -16.01 21.82 -15.31
CA SER A 134 -16.76 20.56 -15.23
C SER A 134 -16.10 19.39 -15.96
N GLU A 135 -15.19 19.68 -16.89
CA GLU A 135 -14.45 18.66 -17.63
C GLU A 135 -13.11 18.31 -16.95
N PHE A 136 -12.75 19.01 -15.88
CA PHE A 136 -11.50 18.79 -15.16
C PHE A 136 -11.66 17.66 -14.13
N ALA A 137 -10.70 16.75 -14.14
CA ALA A 137 -10.61 15.64 -13.17
C ALA A 137 -9.18 15.49 -12.65
N ILE A 138 -9.04 14.99 -11.43
CA ILE A 138 -7.75 14.63 -10.83
C ILE A 138 -7.72 13.11 -10.59
N TYR A 139 -6.78 12.42 -11.25
CA TYR A 139 -6.39 11.08 -10.88
C TYR A 139 -5.19 11.16 -9.94
N GLY A 140 -5.46 10.98 -8.67
CA GLY A 140 -4.50 11.19 -7.60
C GLY A 140 -3.65 9.97 -7.27
N SER A 141 -2.85 10.09 -6.23
CA SER A 141 -1.96 9.03 -5.77
C SER A 141 -2.15 8.76 -4.27
N GLY A 142 -2.17 7.47 -3.89
CA GLY A 142 -2.08 7.05 -2.50
C GLY A 142 -0.72 7.38 -1.84
N GLN A 143 0.27 7.82 -2.62
CA GLN A 143 1.59 8.29 -2.13
C GLN A 143 1.65 9.79 -1.89
N TRP A 144 0.57 10.51 -2.11
CA TRP A 144 0.48 11.91 -1.69
C TRP A 144 0.61 12.05 -0.18
N THR A 145 1.22 13.13 0.23
CA THR A 145 1.14 13.55 1.62
C THR A 145 -0.28 14.01 1.96
N ILE A 146 -0.64 14.00 3.24
CA ILE A 146 -1.95 14.49 3.69
C ILE A 146 -2.25 15.91 3.19
N PRO A 147 -1.29 16.88 3.26
CA PRO A 147 -1.51 18.22 2.71
C PRO A 147 -1.79 18.26 1.21
N GLU A 148 -1.08 17.44 0.42
CA GLU A 148 -1.30 17.36 -1.04
C GLU A 148 -2.71 16.84 -1.36
N GLY A 149 -3.13 15.75 -0.72
CA GLY A 149 -4.49 15.20 -0.87
C GLY A 149 -5.57 16.19 -0.43
N TYR A 150 -5.35 16.90 0.68
CA TYR A 150 -6.27 17.93 1.17
C TYR A 150 -6.44 19.08 0.16
N VAL A 151 -5.34 19.61 -0.37
CA VAL A 151 -5.37 20.71 -1.34
C VAL A 151 -6.04 20.28 -2.65
N ALA A 152 -5.76 19.07 -3.13
CA ALA A 152 -6.42 18.53 -4.32
C ALA A 152 -7.94 18.40 -4.12
N GLN A 153 -8.39 17.88 -2.99
CA GLN A 153 -9.82 17.80 -2.68
C GLN A 153 -10.45 19.18 -2.51
N LYS A 154 -9.76 20.12 -1.89
CA LYS A 154 -10.22 21.49 -1.72
C LYS A 154 -10.39 22.19 -3.08
N LEU A 155 -9.48 21.97 -4.02
CA LEU A 155 -9.60 22.49 -5.37
C LEU A 155 -10.84 21.91 -6.08
N ILE A 156 -10.95 20.58 -6.15
CA ILE A 156 -12.02 19.92 -6.90
C ILE A 156 -13.39 20.18 -6.25
N LYS A 157 -13.54 19.91 -4.96
CA LYS A 157 -14.85 19.98 -4.29
C LYS A 157 -15.21 21.39 -3.90
N GLY A 158 -14.31 22.13 -3.28
CA GLY A 158 -14.58 23.49 -2.82
C GLY A 158 -14.43 24.55 -3.93
N GLY A 159 -13.43 24.40 -4.80
CA GLY A 159 -13.15 25.37 -5.85
C GLY A 159 -13.99 25.18 -7.11
N LEU A 160 -14.11 23.95 -7.58
CA LEU A 160 -14.76 23.63 -8.85
C LEU A 160 -16.16 23.01 -8.69
N SER A 161 -16.58 22.76 -7.47
CA SER A 161 -17.90 22.17 -7.13
C SER A 161 -18.18 20.87 -7.88
N ASN A 162 -17.17 20.00 -8.02
CA ASN A 162 -17.33 18.69 -8.65
C ASN A 162 -16.66 17.59 -7.81
N ASN A 163 -16.90 16.31 -8.15
CA ASN A 163 -16.36 15.15 -7.48
C ASN A 163 -15.39 14.32 -8.35
N HIS A 164 -14.88 14.88 -9.43
CA HIS A 164 -13.99 14.19 -10.38
C HIS A 164 -12.57 14.05 -9.82
N ILE A 165 -12.46 13.41 -8.67
CA ILE A 165 -11.17 13.08 -8.03
C ILE A 165 -11.23 11.68 -7.47
N ASP A 166 -10.24 10.87 -7.83
CA ASP A 166 -10.08 9.53 -7.28
C ASP A 166 -8.59 9.14 -7.25
N PRO A 167 -8.13 8.38 -6.25
CA PRO A 167 -6.74 7.93 -6.19
C PRO A 167 -6.53 6.63 -6.99
N ASN A 168 -5.26 6.32 -7.29
CA ASN A 168 -4.88 5.04 -7.89
C ASN A 168 -5.34 3.83 -7.04
N ALA A 169 -5.46 3.99 -5.73
CA ALA A 169 -5.92 2.95 -4.82
C ALA A 169 -7.34 2.44 -5.13
N ARG A 170 -8.17 3.24 -5.82
CA ARG A 170 -9.48 2.79 -6.33
C ARG A 170 -9.36 1.54 -7.20
N LEU A 171 -8.36 1.48 -8.08
CA LEU A 171 -8.13 0.37 -8.99
C LEU A 171 -7.18 -0.70 -8.40
N CYS A 172 -6.43 -0.35 -7.36
CA CYS A 172 -5.44 -1.21 -6.75
C CYS A 172 -6.02 -2.11 -5.65
N MET A 173 -6.76 -1.54 -4.69
CA MET A 173 -7.18 -2.27 -3.49
C MET A 173 -8.58 -1.92 -2.96
N ALA A 174 -9.43 -1.26 -3.74
CA ALA A 174 -10.78 -0.92 -3.28
C ALA A 174 -11.63 -2.15 -2.91
N SER A 175 -11.41 -3.28 -3.59
CA SER A 175 -12.06 -4.55 -3.23
C SER A 175 -11.59 -5.04 -1.86
N ALA A 176 -10.30 -4.91 -1.54
CA ALA A 176 -9.77 -5.26 -0.23
C ALA A 176 -10.30 -4.32 0.86
N VAL A 177 -10.37 -3.00 0.60
CA VAL A 177 -11.00 -2.03 1.51
C VAL A 177 -12.44 -2.44 1.83
N THR A 178 -13.23 -2.77 0.82
CA THR A 178 -14.61 -3.23 1.00
C THR A 178 -14.65 -4.52 1.81
N GLY A 179 -13.75 -5.46 1.55
CA GLY A 179 -13.62 -6.71 2.31
C GLY A 179 -13.29 -6.45 3.77
N TYR A 180 -12.30 -5.62 4.07
CA TYR A 180 -11.94 -5.26 5.45
C TYR A 180 -13.07 -4.54 6.17
N LEU A 181 -13.69 -3.53 5.55
CA LEU A 181 -14.81 -2.81 6.14
C LEU A 181 -16.01 -3.72 6.43
N SER A 182 -16.32 -4.66 5.54
CA SER A 182 -17.44 -5.58 5.74
C SER A 182 -17.15 -6.67 6.77
N THR A 183 -15.89 -7.06 6.94
CA THR A 183 -15.49 -8.15 7.85
C THR A 183 -15.04 -7.61 9.22
N HIS A 184 -14.24 -6.57 9.25
CA HIS A 184 -13.63 -6.04 10.48
C HIS A 184 -14.19 -4.68 10.91
N GLY A 185 -14.95 -3.99 10.04
CA GLY A 185 -15.47 -2.65 10.30
C GLY A 185 -14.46 -1.51 10.08
N VAL A 186 -13.19 -1.84 9.81
CA VAL A 186 -12.10 -0.90 9.54
C VAL A 186 -11.25 -1.39 8.38
N ASP A 187 -10.60 -0.47 7.67
CA ASP A 187 -9.65 -0.78 6.59
C ASP A 187 -8.23 -0.90 7.18
N GLU A 188 -8.02 -1.95 7.98
CA GLU A 188 -6.74 -2.24 8.61
C GLU A 188 -6.47 -3.75 8.60
N PRO A 189 -5.20 -4.19 8.44
CA PRO A 189 -4.83 -5.58 8.59
C PRO A 189 -5.02 -6.03 10.05
N ALA A 190 -5.52 -7.25 10.25
CA ALA A 190 -5.74 -7.80 11.59
C ALA A 190 -4.43 -8.17 12.31
N GLY A 191 -3.34 -8.40 11.56
CA GLY A 191 -2.03 -8.76 12.09
C GLY A 191 -1.02 -7.62 12.03
N CYS A 192 0.17 -7.87 12.53
CA CYS A 192 1.31 -6.96 12.49
C CYS A 192 2.58 -7.65 11.94
N TYR A 193 3.65 -6.89 11.76
CA TYR A 193 4.90 -7.45 11.23
C TYR A 193 5.57 -8.44 12.17
N ASP A 194 5.34 -8.37 13.47
CA ASP A 194 5.93 -9.27 14.44
C ASP A 194 5.30 -10.66 14.40
N ASP A 195 4.08 -10.80 13.87
CA ASP A 195 3.46 -12.10 13.60
C ASP A 195 4.29 -12.94 12.62
N LEU A 196 5.07 -12.28 11.73
CA LEU A 196 6.00 -12.98 10.83
C LEU A 196 7.15 -13.67 11.56
N ASP A 197 7.49 -13.19 12.76
CA ASP A 197 8.55 -13.75 13.58
C ASP A 197 8.08 -14.96 14.40
N GLU A 198 6.76 -15.23 14.47
CA GLU A 198 6.17 -16.25 15.33
C GLU A 198 5.30 -17.28 14.59
N CYS A 199 4.81 -16.97 13.38
CA CYS A 199 3.92 -17.88 12.64
C CYS A 199 4.63 -19.17 12.19
N ASP A 200 3.92 -20.31 12.24
CA ASP A 200 4.41 -21.61 11.78
C ASP A 200 4.11 -21.86 10.31
N VAL A 201 3.04 -21.26 9.80
CA VAL A 201 2.61 -21.35 8.40
C VAL A 201 2.40 -19.96 7.84
N MET A 202 3.00 -19.70 6.68
CA MET A 202 2.82 -18.46 5.96
C MET A 202 2.28 -18.73 4.55
N ILE A 203 1.13 -18.16 4.25
CA ILE A 203 0.51 -18.24 2.94
C ILE A 203 0.71 -16.90 2.22
N MET A 204 1.52 -16.89 1.16
CA MET A 204 1.70 -15.75 0.28
C MET A 204 0.68 -15.85 -0.86
N TRP A 205 -0.45 -15.18 -0.68
CA TRP A 205 -1.57 -15.26 -1.62
C TRP A 205 -1.59 -14.05 -2.55
N GLY A 206 -1.29 -14.28 -3.83
CA GLY A 206 -1.16 -13.21 -4.83
C GLY A 206 -0.05 -12.21 -4.53
N ASN A 207 0.90 -12.56 -3.68
CA ASN A 207 1.96 -11.71 -3.20
C ASN A 207 3.34 -12.26 -3.57
N ASN A 208 4.23 -11.39 -4.03
CA ASN A 208 5.62 -11.74 -4.34
C ASN A 208 6.59 -11.00 -3.39
N PRO A 209 6.62 -11.35 -2.09
CA PRO A 209 7.42 -10.61 -1.11
C PRO A 209 8.93 -10.73 -1.35
N ALA A 210 9.44 -11.78 -1.97
CA ALA A 210 10.85 -11.92 -2.29
C ALA A 210 11.38 -10.78 -3.17
N GLU A 211 10.56 -10.23 -4.07
CA GLU A 211 10.92 -9.11 -4.94
C GLU A 211 10.31 -7.79 -4.49
N MET A 212 9.05 -7.79 -4.06
CA MET A 212 8.31 -6.57 -3.75
C MET A 212 8.58 -6.06 -2.33
N HIS A 213 8.75 -6.97 -1.35
CA HIS A 213 8.93 -6.66 0.07
C HIS A 213 10.14 -7.41 0.68
N PRO A 214 11.35 -7.31 0.10
CA PRO A 214 12.47 -8.19 0.45
C PRO A 214 12.87 -8.14 1.92
N VAL A 215 12.77 -6.96 2.54
CA VAL A 215 13.13 -6.80 3.97
C VAL A 215 12.17 -7.56 4.88
N LEU A 216 10.86 -7.55 4.61
CA LEU A 216 9.92 -8.37 5.37
C LEU A 216 10.12 -9.86 5.11
N PHE A 217 10.33 -10.23 3.85
CA PHE A 217 10.55 -11.62 3.48
C PHE A 217 11.84 -12.17 4.08
N SER A 218 12.88 -11.35 4.25
CA SER A 218 14.11 -11.78 4.90
C SER A 218 13.92 -12.19 6.35
N ARG A 219 12.93 -11.65 7.09
CA ARG A 219 12.62 -12.06 8.47
C ARG A 219 12.24 -13.56 8.52
N VAL A 220 11.43 -14.00 7.56
CA VAL A 220 10.99 -15.40 7.46
C VAL A 220 12.12 -16.32 7.03
N ILE A 221 12.88 -15.89 6.02
CA ILE A 221 14.03 -16.67 5.53
C ILE A 221 15.12 -16.79 6.60
N ASP A 222 15.33 -15.75 7.42
CA ASP A 222 16.27 -15.78 8.53
C ASP A 222 15.88 -16.81 9.59
N ARG A 223 14.57 -16.93 9.92
CA ARG A 223 14.06 -17.98 10.82
C ARG A 223 14.37 -19.38 10.29
N ARG A 224 14.08 -19.65 9.03
CA ARG A 224 14.40 -20.92 8.38
C ARG A 224 15.91 -21.21 8.36
N SER A 225 16.73 -20.19 8.14
CA SER A 225 18.20 -20.34 8.16
C SER A 225 18.75 -20.68 9.56
N LYS A 226 18.02 -20.32 10.61
CA LYS A 226 18.32 -20.67 12.01
C LYS A 226 17.77 -22.03 12.40
N GLY A 227 17.14 -22.77 11.49
CA GLY A 227 16.60 -24.11 11.71
C GLY A 227 15.18 -24.14 12.27
N GLU A 228 14.46 -23.02 12.26
CA GLU A 228 13.04 -23.01 12.64
C GLU A 228 12.18 -23.61 11.52
N THR A 229 11.16 -24.37 11.92
CA THR A 229 10.19 -24.94 10.98
C THR A 229 9.13 -23.89 10.68
N VAL A 230 9.17 -23.32 9.47
CA VAL A 230 8.15 -22.43 8.95
C VAL A 230 7.73 -22.94 7.57
N THR A 231 6.47 -23.32 7.44
CA THR A 231 5.90 -23.76 6.16
C THR A 231 5.53 -22.56 5.30
N LEU A 232 6.05 -22.50 4.08
CA LEU A 232 5.77 -21.43 3.13
C LEU A 232 4.92 -21.96 1.98
N ILE A 233 3.75 -21.39 1.78
CA ILE A 233 2.83 -21.75 0.70
C ILE A 233 2.64 -20.52 -0.19
N ASP A 234 2.94 -20.66 -1.48
CA ASP A 234 2.72 -19.62 -2.48
C ASP A 234 1.48 -19.94 -3.32
N ILE A 235 0.49 -19.06 -3.29
CA ILE A 235 -0.74 -19.17 -4.07
C ILE A 235 -0.76 -18.01 -5.06
N GLY A 236 -0.57 -18.31 -6.34
CA GLY A 236 -0.40 -17.28 -7.35
C GLY A 236 -0.91 -17.67 -8.72
N THR A 237 -1.00 -16.71 -9.63
CA THR A 237 -1.39 -16.92 -11.03
C THR A 237 -0.19 -17.18 -11.95
N ARG A 238 1.02 -17.13 -11.42
CA ARG A 238 2.28 -17.44 -12.10
C ARG A 238 3.38 -17.70 -11.07
N ARG A 239 4.38 -18.46 -11.44
CA ARG A 239 5.58 -18.62 -10.64
C ARG A 239 6.36 -17.30 -10.54
N THR A 240 6.90 -17.04 -9.35
CA THR A 240 7.68 -15.84 -9.03
C THR A 240 8.95 -16.21 -8.27
N ARG A 241 9.77 -15.22 -7.92
CA ARG A 241 10.91 -15.44 -7.04
C ARG A 241 10.50 -16.01 -5.67
N THR A 242 9.33 -15.64 -5.16
CA THR A 242 8.79 -16.18 -3.90
C THR A 242 8.54 -17.68 -3.98
N THR A 243 8.06 -18.17 -5.12
CA THR A 243 7.82 -19.60 -5.37
C THR A 243 9.07 -20.46 -5.19
N GLU A 244 10.25 -19.92 -5.49
CA GLU A 244 11.54 -20.66 -5.33
C GLU A 244 11.88 -20.96 -3.87
N TYR A 245 11.30 -20.23 -2.92
CA TYR A 245 11.51 -20.41 -1.49
C TYR A 245 10.36 -21.15 -0.80
N SER A 246 9.26 -21.38 -1.51
CA SER A 246 8.04 -21.98 -0.96
C SER A 246 8.12 -23.51 -0.98
N ASP A 247 7.55 -24.12 0.04
CA ASP A 247 7.44 -25.58 0.16
C ASP A 247 6.34 -26.11 -0.76
N GLU A 248 5.27 -25.31 -0.94
CA GLU A 248 4.16 -25.60 -1.81
C GLU A 248 3.83 -24.42 -2.71
N TYR A 249 3.42 -24.73 -3.94
CA TYR A 249 2.94 -23.74 -4.91
C TYR A 249 1.62 -24.19 -5.52
N LEU A 250 0.63 -23.29 -5.49
CA LEU A 250 -0.67 -23.49 -6.09
C LEU A 250 -0.91 -22.42 -7.15
N GLU A 251 -1.02 -22.86 -8.40
CA GLU A 251 -1.36 -21.96 -9.50
C GLU A 251 -2.86 -21.98 -9.72
N PHE A 252 -3.48 -20.80 -9.76
CA PHE A 252 -4.92 -20.67 -9.93
C PHE A 252 -5.29 -19.72 -11.07
N ARG A 253 -6.48 -19.90 -11.62
CA ARG A 253 -7.04 -19.01 -12.64
C ARG A 253 -7.35 -17.65 -12.02
N PRO A 254 -6.98 -16.53 -12.69
CA PRO A 254 -7.32 -15.19 -12.19
C PRO A 254 -8.81 -15.07 -11.83
N GLN A 255 -9.11 -14.31 -10.77
CA GLN A 255 -10.48 -14.04 -10.26
C GLN A 255 -11.17 -15.25 -9.59
N SER A 256 -10.44 -16.30 -9.26
CA SER A 256 -10.99 -17.46 -8.54
C SER A 256 -10.61 -17.52 -7.05
N ASP A 257 -9.97 -16.48 -6.53
CA ASP A 257 -9.51 -16.38 -5.14
C ASP A 257 -10.62 -16.67 -4.13
N LEU A 258 -11.79 -16.07 -4.33
CA LEU A 258 -12.92 -16.24 -3.43
C LEU A 258 -13.43 -17.68 -3.39
N ALA A 259 -13.41 -18.39 -4.53
CA ALA A 259 -13.80 -19.80 -4.58
C ALA A 259 -12.85 -20.67 -3.75
N ILE A 260 -11.54 -20.41 -3.84
CA ILE A 260 -10.52 -21.11 -3.03
C ILE A 260 -10.74 -20.83 -1.54
N ALA A 261 -10.91 -19.57 -1.16
CA ALA A 261 -11.16 -19.16 0.22
C ALA A 261 -12.44 -19.82 0.79
N ASN A 262 -13.53 -19.83 0.01
CA ASN A 262 -14.77 -20.48 0.40
C ASN A 262 -14.61 -21.99 0.53
N GLY A 263 -13.83 -22.63 -0.33
CA GLY A 263 -13.54 -24.07 -0.24
C GLY A 263 -12.76 -24.44 1.03
N ILE A 264 -11.77 -23.63 1.41
CA ILE A 264 -11.04 -23.78 2.66
C ILE A 264 -12.02 -23.64 3.85
N ALA A 265 -12.82 -22.57 3.86
CA ALA A 265 -13.81 -22.34 4.92
C ALA A 265 -14.86 -23.46 4.99
N HIS A 266 -15.34 -23.97 3.86
CA HIS A 266 -16.20 -25.15 3.79
C HIS A 266 -15.59 -26.35 4.51
N LEU A 267 -14.33 -26.68 4.21
CA LEU A 267 -13.65 -27.81 4.81
C LEU A 267 -13.41 -27.62 6.32
N LEU A 268 -12.99 -26.44 6.75
CA LEU A 268 -12.80 -26.13 8.17
C LEU A 268 -14.09 -26.31 8.95
N ILE A 269 -15.23 -25.87 8.42
CA ILE A 269 -16.55 -26.03 9.05
C ILE A 269 -16.96 -27.49 9.04
N LYS A 270 -16.87 -28.18 7.90
CA LYS A 270 -17.25 -29.58 7.72
C LYS A 270 -16.45 -30.51 8.64
N ASN A 271 -15.16 -30.26 8.79
CA ASN A 271 -14.27 -31.03 9.62
C ASN A 271 -14.37 -30.63 11.12
N GLY A 272 -15.02 -29.50 11.44
CA GLY A 272 -15.15 -29.00 12.80
C GLY A 272 -13.81 -28.49 13.38
N THR A 273 -12.86 -28.11 12.51
CA THR A 273 -11.50 -27.65 12.86
C THR A 273 -11.41 -26.13 13.08
N TYR A 274 -12.49 -25.40 12.87
CA TYR A 274 -12.55 -23.96 13.19
C TYR A 274 -12.63 -23.72 14.70
N ASP A 275 -12.15 -22.58 15.17
CA ASP A 275 -12.24 -22.18 16.57
C ASP A 275 -13.68 -21.77 16.93
N LYS A 276 -14.39 -22.69 17.60
CA LYS A 276 -15.80 -22.50 18.00
C LYS A 276 -15.96 -21.40 19.03
N ASP A 277 -15.02 -21.28 19.93
CA ASP A 277 -15.04 -20.25 20.98
C ASP A 277 -14.84 -18.86 20.38
N PHE A 278 -13.91 -18.72 19.45
CA PHE A 278 -13.70 -17.48 18.73
C PHE A 278 -14.95 -17.09 17.92
N VAL A 279 -15.48 -18.02 17.13
CA VAL A 279 -16.69 -17.75 16.34
C VAL A 279 -17.85 -17.32 17.22
N SER A 280 -18.10 -18.00 18.33
CA SER A 280 -19.21 -17.68 19.23
C SER A 280 -19.06 -16.35 19.96
N LYS A 281 -17.85 -15.91 20.26
CA LYS A 281 -17.58 -14.72 21.09
C LYS A 281 -17.33 -13.46 20.27
N TYR A 282 -16.71 -13.60 19.10
CA TYR A 282 -16.14 -12.48 18.34
C TYR A 282 -16.70 -12.33 16.93
N CYS A 283 -17.40 -13.33 16.38
CA CYS A 283 -17.98 -13.23 15.05
C CYS A 283 -19.47 -12.88 15.13
N ASN A 284 -19.85 -11.84 14.38
CA ASN A 284 -21.23 -11.45 14.19
C ASN A 284 -21.61 -11.66 12.74
N PHE A 285 -22.74 -12.36 12.52
CA PHE A 285 -23.28 -12.56 11.18
C PHE A 285 -24.37 -11.53 10.93
N ARG A 286 -24.26 -10.79 9.83
CA ARG A 286 -25.21 -9.75 9.48
C ARG A 286 -25.61 -9.86 8.01
N LYS A 287 -26.90 -10.02 7.78
CA LYS A 287 -27.46 -10.01 6.44
C LYS A 287 -27.78 -8.58 6.03
N ASP A 288 -27.29 -8.17 4.85
CA ASP A 288 -27.69 -6.93 4.23
C ASP A 288 -28.93 -7.17 3.36
N THR A 289 -30.01 -6.46 3.68
CA THR A 289 -31.28 -6.54 2.94
C THR A 289 -31.45 -5.41 1.94
N GLU A 290 -30.65 -4.33 2.04
CA GLU A 290 -30.85 -3.10 1.27
C GLU A 290 -29.72 -2.83 0.25
N ALA A 291 -28.51 -3.29 0.53
CA ALA A 291 -27.36 -3.12 -0.37
C ALA A 291 -26.52 -4.41 -0.41
N PRO A 292 -26.62 -5.19 -1.46
CA PRO A 292 -26.10 -6.57 -1.50
C PRO A 292 -24.57 -6.70 -1.45
N SER A 293 -23.83 -5.69 -1.10
CA SER A 293 -22.37 -5.70 -1.27
C SER A 293 -21.51 -5.44 -0.03
N LEU A 294 -22.03 -4.82 1.03
CA LEU A 294 -21.20 -4.42 2.17
C LEU A 294 -21.28 -5.37 3.37
N PHE A 295 -22.39 -6.05 3.54
CA PHE A 295 -22.64 -6.97 4.65
C PHE A 295 -23.03 -8.32 4.10
N GLY A 296 -22.54 -9.41 4.57
CA GLY A 296 -22.75 -10.74 4.05
C GLY A 296 -24.21 -11.13 3.77
N GLN A 297 -24.44 -12.34 3.28
CA GLN A 297 -25.75 -12.89 2.94
C GLN A 297 -26.33 -13.79 4.03
N ALA A 298 -25.65 -13.91 5.16
CA ALA A 298 -26.04 -14.77 6.27
C ALA A 298 -26.27 -13.96 7.55
N SER A 299 -27.33 -14.28 8.28
CA SER A 299 -27.64 -13.69 9.59
C SER A 299 -27.16 -14.57 10.76
N THR A 300 -26.81 -15.81 10.48
CA THR A 300 -26.32 -16.78 11.46
C THR A 300 -25.15 -17.59 10.91
N PHE A 301 -24.41 -18.25 11.79
CA PHE A 301 -23.34 -19.16 11.40
C PHE A 301 -23.87 -20.34 10.57
N GLU A 302 -25.07 -20.85 10.89
CA GLU A 302 -25.72 -21.93 10.16
C GLU A 302 -26.07 -21.52 8.72
N GLU A 303 -26.59 -20.31 8.54
CA GLU A 303 -26.86 -19.77 7.20
C GLU A 303 -25.56 -19.59 6.42
N TYR A 304 -24.49 -19.07 7.06
CA TYR A 304 -23.17 -18.95 6.46
C TYR A 304 -22.61 -20.32 6.05
N SER A 305 -22.72 -21.31 6.91
CA SER A 305 -22.28 -22.67 6.62
C SER A 305 -23.00 -23.26 5.38
N LYS A 306 -24.30 -23.03 5.25
CA LYS A 306 -25.08 -23.47 4.09
C LYS A 306 -24.66 -22.78 2.79
N LEU A 307 -24.30 -21.49 2.85
CA LEU A 307 -23.78 -20.76 1.67
C LEU A 307 -22.45 -21.35 1.17
N LEU A 308 -21.68 -21.98 2.05
CA LEU A 308 -20.40 -22.61 1.72
C LEU A 308 -20.53 -24.08 1.25
N GLU A 309 -21.67 -24.75 1.46
CA GLU A 309 -21.86 -26.16 1.08
C GLU A 309 -21.53 -26.46 -0.40
N PRO A 310 -21.84 -25.59 -1.38
CA PRO A 310 -21.48 -25.83 -2.78
C PRO A 310 -19.98 -25.81 -3.08
N TYR A 311 -19.18 -25.18 -2.22
CA TYR A 311 -17.73 -25.01 -2.44
C TYR A 311 -16.95 -26.25 -2.01
N THR A 312 -17.34 -27.41 -2.53
CA THR A 312 -16.55 -28.62 -2.37
C THR A 312 -15.16 -28.50 -3.03
N PRO A 313 -14.14 -29.24 -2.62
CA PRO A 313 -12.84 -29.20 -3.26
C PRO A 313 -12.89 -29.43 -4.77
N GLU A 314 -13.77 -30.31 -5.24
CA GLU A 314 -13.96 -30.64 -6.65
C GLU A 314 -14.57 -29.47 -7.42
N TYR A 315 -15.57 -28.79 -6.85
CA TYR A 315 -16.15 -27.60 -7.44
C TYR A 315 -15.16 -26.43 -7.49
N VAL A 316 -14.35 -26.30 -6.45
CA VAL A 316 -13.29 -25.27 -6.41
C VAL A 316 -12.20 -25.57 -7.45
N GLU A 317 -11.84 -26.83 -7.65
CA GLU A 317 -10.92 -27.25 -8.73
C GLU A 317 -11.48 -26.87 -10.10
N GLU A 318 -12.76 -27.12 -10.37
CA GLU A 318 -13.40 -26.75 -11.64
C GLU A 318 -13.28 -25.24 -11.92
N ILE A 319 -13.52 -24.40 -10.91
CA ILE A 319 -13.45 -22.93 -11.03
C ILE A 319 -12.00 -22.45 -11.11
N SER A 320 -11.17 -22.86 -10.17
CA SER A 320 -9.84 -22.29 -9.95
C SER A 320 -8.73 -22.97 -10.73
N GLY A 321 -8.91 -24.21 -11.11
CA GLY A 321 -7.86 -25.05 -11.65
C GLY A 321 -6.87 -25.60 -10.61
N VAL A 322 -7.05 -25.27 -9.33
CA VAL A 322 -6.26 -25.82 -8.23
C VAL A 322 -6.78 -27.24 -7.91
N PRO A 323 -5.93 -28.29 -7.92
CA PRO A 323 -6.36 -29.64 -7.63
C PRO A 323 -7.05 -29.77 -6.28
N ALA A 324 -8.12 -30.58 -6.20
CA ALA A 324 -8.95 -30.75 -5.01
C ALA A 324 -8.16 -31.24 -3.79
N ASP A 325 -7.14 -32.07 -3.98
CA ASP A 325 -6.24 -32.51 -2.93
C ASP A 325 -5.40 -31.36 -2.34
N LYS A 326 -5.01 -30.37 -3.16
CA LYS A 326 -4.32 -29.17 -2.69
C LYS A 326 -5.24 -28.25 -1.90
N ILE A 327 -6.52 -28.15 -2.24
CA ILE A 327 -7.52 -27.42 -1.44
C ILE A 327 -7.67 -28.10 -0.06
N ARG A 328 -7.72 -29.44 -0.03
CA ARG A 328 -7.75 -30.20 1.23
C ARG A 328 -6.48 -30.01 2.06
N MET A 329 -5.33 -29.97 1.41
CA MET A 329 -4.05 -29.71 2.08
C MET A 329 -4.01 -28.32 2.73
N LEU A 330 -4.55 -27.29 2.05
CA LEU A 330 -4.62 -25.94 2.61
C LEU A 330 -5.51 -25.86 3.85
N ALA A 331 -6.65 -26.54 3.87
CA ALA A 331 -7.58 -26.58 5.00
C ALA A 331 -7.05 -27.41 6.16
#